data_037e5b4ff2c589456f45f03cde2bcf06
#
_entry.id   037e5b4ff2c589456f45f03cde2bcf06
#
_cell.length_a   1.000
_cell.length_b   1.000
_cell.length_c   1.000
_cell.angle_alpha   90.00
_cell.angle_beta   90.00
_cell.angle_gamma   90.00
#
_symmetry.space_group_name_H-M   'P 1'
#
loop_
_entity.id
_entity.type
_entity.pdbx_description
1 polymer ?
#
loop_
_entity_poly.entity_id
_entity_poly.type
_entity_poly.pdbx_seq_one_letter_code
_entity_poly.pdbx_strand_id
1 'polypeptide(L)'
;MCFLSLDGCLLDRRSLSVLCDPADKYGIGKIRKEATRYLEEPVSFVSLSQWKQEADGLALVESCPEALSLIGSLLRFDMADELVVYLYPAVQGGLRVFKEKPSPSFWKLTGSKSFRNGICRLSYSYVGCWRPAAL
;
A
#
# COMPACT_ATOMS: atom_id res chain seq x y z
N MET A 1 2.05 1.81 0.35
CA MET A 1 1.00 2.78 -0.08
C MET A 1 0.57 2.43 -1.49
N CYS A 2 -0.71 2.16 -1.65
CA CYS A 2 -1.26 1.71 -2.92
C CYS A 2 -2.24 2.73 -3.50
N PHE A 3 -2.13 2.98 -4.80
CA PHE A 3 -3.03 3.86 -5.54
C PHE A 3 -3.86 3.00 -6.48
N LEU A 4 -5.15 2.83 -6.18
CA LEU A 4 -6.02 1.86 -6.84
C LEU A 4 -7.25 2.50 -7.45
N SER A 5 -7.70 1.95 -8.58
CA SER A 5 -9.06 2.11 -9.06
C SER A 5 -10.03 1.28 -8.22
N LEU A 6 -11.34 1.48 -8.42
CA LEU A 6 -12.36 0.72 -7.67
C LEU A 6 -12.29 -0.79 -7.94
N ASP A 7 -11.78 -1.20 -9.08
CA ASP A 7 -11.56 -2.60 -9.44
C ASP A 7 -10.20 -3.14 -9.02
N GLY A 8 -9.46 -2.41 -8.18
CA GLY A 8 -8.19 -2.87 -7.60
C GLY A 8 -6.99 -2.82 -8.54
N CYS A 9 -7.08 -2.06 -9.62
CA CYS A 9 -6.02 -1.94 -10.61
C CYS A 9 -5.13 -0.72 -10.36
N LEU A 10 -3.89 -0.76 -10.86
CA LEU A 10 -3.01 0.40 -10.87
C LEU A 10 -3.66 1.55 -11.64
N LEU A 11 -3.49 2.75 -11.13
CA LEU A 11 -3.99 3.96 -11.78
C LEU A 11 -3.13 4.31 -13.01
N ASP A 12 -3.77 4.86 -14.04
CA ASP A 12 -3.07 5.45 -15.17
C ASP A 12 -2.39 6.77 -14.78
N ARG A 13 -1.57 7.31 -15.69
CA ARG A 13 -0.84 8.56 -15.43
C ARG A 13 -1.75 9.74 -15.16
N ARG A 14 -2.88 9.81 -15.84
CA ARG A 14 -3.85 10.90 -15.68
C ARG A 14 -4.43 10.90 -14.27
N SER A 15 -4.85 9.75 -13.78
CA SER A 15 -5.39 9.59 -12.43
C SER A 15 -4.32 9.84 -11.36
N LEU A 16 -3.10 9.34 -11.57
CA LEU A 16 -1.98 9.59 -10.66
C LEU A 16 -1.64 11.09 -10.58
N SER A 17 -1.74 11.82 -11.69
CA SER A 17 -1.45 13.26 -11.70
C SER A 17 -2.43 14.05 -10.84
N VAL A 18 -3.68 13.61 -10.72
CA VAL A 18 -4.67 14.22 -9.80
C VAL A 18 -4.21 14.10 -8.35
N LEU A 19 -3.58 12.98 -7.98
CA LEU A 19 -3.08 12.76 -6.63
C LEU A 19 -1.81 13.56 -6.33
N CYS A 20 -1.08 14.01 -7.34
CA CYS A 20 0.12 14.83 -7.20
C CYS A 20 -0.26 16.31 -7.02
N ASP A 21 -0.76 16.65 -5.84
CA ASP A 21 -1.17 18.00 -5.51
C ASP A 21 -0.03 18.77 -4.83
N PRO A 22 0.37 19.96 -5.32
CA PRO A 22 1.45 20.75 -4.70
C PRO A 22 1.17 21.11 -3.24
N ALA A 23 -0.09 21.28 -2.86
CA ALA A 23 -0.50 21.57 -1.49
C ALA A 23 -0.60 20.33 -0.60
N ASP A 24 -0.27 19.16 -1.13
CA ASP A 24 -0.36 17.87 -0.45
C ASP A 24 -1.74 17.59 0.15
N LYS A 25 -2.77 17.91 -0.61
CA LYS A 25 -4.18 17.74 -0.21
C LYS A 25 -4.50 16.32 0.27
N TYR A 26 -3.88 15.31 -0.35
CA TYR A 26 -4.14 13.90 -0.05
C TYR A 26 -3.21 13.32 1.02
N GLY A 27 -2.22 14.07 1.48
CA GLY A 27 -1.30 13.63 2.51
C GLY A 27 -0.20 12.68 2.04
N ILE A 28 -0.02 12.52 0.74
CA ILE A 28 0.99 11.62 0.15
C ILE A 28 2.40 12.09 0.48
N GLY A 29 2.66 13.41 0.34
CA GLY A 29 3.95 13.99 0.66
C GLY A 29 4.32 13.83 2.12
N LYS A 30 3.35 13.95 3.02
CA LYS A 30 3.56 13.70 4.45
C LYS A 30 3.99 12.26 4.72
N ILE A 31 3.32 11.29 4.11
CA ILE A 31 3.69 9.87 4.24
C ILE A 31 5.10 9.64 3.72
N ARG A 32 5.45 10.22 2.57
CA ARG A 32 6.78 10.10 1.99
C ARG A 32 7.87 10.68 2.89
N LYS A 33 7.60 11.80 3.55
CA LYS A 33 8.54 12.43 4.48
C LYS A 33 8.79 11.62 5.74
N GLU A 34 7.80 10.87 6.20
CA GLU A 34 7.92 10.00 7.38
C GLU A 34 8.73 8.73 7.09
N ALA A 35 8.89 8.37 5.81
CA ALA A 35 9.65 7.20 5.42
C ALA A 35 11.16 7.45 5.57
N THR A 36 11.85 6.51 6.20
CA THR A 36 13.31 6.53 6.33
C THR A 36 13.99 5.79 5.20
N ARG A 37 13.25 4.92 4.51
CA ARG A 37 13.76 4.12 3.40
C ARG A 37 12.66 3.86 2.37
N TYR A 38 13.03 3.88 1.09
CA TYR A 38 12.15 3.48 -0.01
C TYR A 38 12.58 2.13 -0.55
N LEU A 39 11.62 1.25 -0.79
CA LEU A 39 11.84 -0.04 -1.44
C LEU A 39 11.20 0.02 -2.82
N GLU A 40 12.01 0.05 -3.85
CA GLU A 40 11.55 0.17 -5.24
C GLU A 40 11.77 -1.11 -6.04
N GLU A 41 12.69 -1.95 -5.60
CA GLU A 41 13.08 -3.18 -6.29
C GLU A 41 12.87 -4.40 -5.40
N PRO A 42 12.80 -5.58 -6.00
CA PRO A 42 12.75 -6.82 -5.20
C PRO A 42 13.94 -6.88 -4.25
N VAL A 43 13.63 -6.93 -2.97
CA VAL A 43 14.63 -7.09 -1.91
C VAL A 43 14.53 -8.51 -1.38
N SER A 44 15.65 -9.13 -1.04
CA SER A 44 15.63 -10.47 -0.47
C SER A 44 14.88 -10.48 0.87
N PHE A 45 14.16 -11.55 1.12
CA PHE A 45 13.46 -11.77 2.39
C PHE A 45 14.40 -11.65 3.59
N VAL A 46 15.61 -12.21 3.46
CA VAL A 46 16.63 -12.17 4.52
C VAL A 46 17.04 -10.73 4.83
N SER A 47 17.30 -9.93 3.80
CA SER A 47 17.68 -8.52 3.99
C SER A 47 16.58 -7.71 4.67
N LEU A 48 15.32 -7.92 4.28
CA LEU A 48 14.16 -7.27 4.90
C LEU A 48 14.00 -7.68 6.35
N SER A 49 14.14 -8.98 6.65
CA SER A 49 14.02 -9.50 8.02
C SER A 49 15.10 -8.91 8.93
N GLN A 50 16.33 -8.85 8.45
CA GLN A 50 17.44 -8.23 9.19
C GLN A 50 17.17 -6.75 9.44
N TRP A 51 16.73 -6.02 8.42
CA TRP A 51 16.43 -4.61 8.56
C TRP A 51 15.33 -4.36 9.60
N LYS A 52 14.26 -5.18 9.60
CA LYS A 52 13.16 -5.06 10.59
C LYS A 52 13.65 -5.30 12.02
N GLN A 53 14.64 -6.17 12.21
CA GLN A 53 15.17 -6.47 13.54
C GLN A 53 16.15 -5.39 14.05
N GLU A 54 16.90 -4.76 13.17
CA GLU A 54 18.03 -3.90 13.52
C GLU A 54 17.72 -2.40 13.43
N ALA A 55 16.71 -2.02 12.64
CA ALA A 55 16.47 -0.61 12.34
C ALA A 55 15.18 -0.08 12.97
N ASP A 56 15.30 1.08 13.61
CA ASP A 56 14.17 1.93 13.90
C ASP A 56 13.90 2.77 12.66
N GLY A 57 12.69 2.68 12.13
CA GLY A 57 12.33 3.47 10.98
C GLY A 57 11.18 2.88 10.19
N LEU A 58 10.83 3.57 9.12
CA LEU A 58 9.72 3.21 8.28
C LEU A 58 10.20 3.02 6.84
N ALA A 59 10.03 1.82 6.31
CA ALA A 59 10.24 1.54 4.90
C ALA A 59 8.92 1.73 4.14
N LEU A 60 8.96 2.47 3.05
CA LEU A 60 7.81 2.74 2.20
C LEU A 60 7.94 2.05 0.86
N VAL A 61 6.87 1.36 0.46
CA VAL A 61 6.69 0.83 -0.89
C VAL A 61 5.47 1.52 -1.50
N GLU A 62 5.63 2.07 -2.70
CA GLU A 62 4.52 2.65 -3.45
C GLU A 62 4.15 1.73 -4.61
N SER A 63 2.85 1.60 -4.87
CA SER A 63 2.37 0.76 -5.97
C SER A 63 2.76 1.34 -7.32
N CYS A 64 3.44 0.53 -8.12
CA CYS A 64 3.78 0.80 -9.51
C CYS A 64 3.99 -0.55 -10.20
N PRO A 65 4.04 -0.62 -11.53
CA PRO A 65 4.21 -1.91 -12.21
C PRO A 65 5.42 -2.71 -11.71
N GLU A 66 6.52 -2.03 -11.43
CA GLU A 66 7.78 -2.66 -10.98
C GLU A 66 7.72 -3.16 -9.53
N ALA A 67 6.82 -2.60 -8.71
CA ALA A 67 6.72 -2.94 -7.29
C ALA A 67 5.68 -4.03 -6.98
N LEU A 68 4.90 -4.49 -7.97
CA LEU A 68 3.81 -5.45 -7.72
C LEU A 68 4.31 -6.76 -7.13
N SER A 69 5.42 -7.28 -7.62
CA SER A 69 6.04 -8.50 -7.09
C SER A 69 6.49 -8.33 -5.64
N LEU A 70 7.09 -7.20 -5.32
CA LEU A 70 7.52 -6.87 -3.96
C LEU A 70 6.32 -6.75 -3.01
N ILE A 71 5.25 -6.08 -3.43
CA ILE A 71 4.02 -5.95 -2.63
C ILE A 71 3.43 -7.33 -2.36
N GLY A 72 3.35 -8.19 -3.37
CA GLY A 72 2.86 -9.56 -3.21
C GLY A 72 3.69 -10.36 -2.22
N SER A 73 5.01 -10.24 -2.26
CA SER A 73 5.91 -10.91 -1.33
C SER A 73 5.77 -10.38 0.10
N LEU A 74 5.68 -9.08 0.27
CA LEU A 74 5.48 -8.47 1.60
C LEU A 74 4.19 -8.95 2.25
N LEU A 75 3.12 -9.07 1.49
CA LEU A 75 1.86 -9.56 2.01
C LEU A 75 1.89 -11.06 2.27
N ARG A 76 2.54 -11.85 1.40
CA ARG A 76 2.65 -13.30 1.56
C ARG A 76 3.42 -13.70 2.81
N PHE A 77 4.47 -12.97 3.15
CA PHE A 77 5.35 -13.28 4.27
C PHE A 77 5.07 -12.43 5.51
N ASP A 78 3.92 -11.76 5.55
CA ASP A 78 3.48 -10.93 6.70
C ASP A 78 4.52 -9.87 7.10
N MET A 79 5.19 -9.28 6.11
CA MET A 79 6.25 -8.31 6.32
C MET A 79 5.75 -6.86 6.31
N ALA A 80 4.54 -6.62 5.83
CA ALA A 80 3.93 -5.30 5.82
C ALA A 80 3.19 -5.04 7.13
N ASP A 81 3.48 -3.93 7.78
CA ASP A 81 2.87 -3.55 9.07
C ASP A 81 1.69 -2.60 8.87
N GLU A 82 1.75 -1.76 7.88
CA GLU A 82 0.73 -0.78 7.56
C GLU A 82 0.41 -0.80 6.07
N LEU A 83 -0.85 -0.59 5.75
CA LEU A 83 -1.34 -0.50 4.39
C LEU A 83 -2.17 0.76 4.25
N VAL A 84 -1.72 1.67 3.39
CA VAL A 84 -2.46 2.88 3.03
C VAL A 84 -2.94 2.74 1.60
N VAL A 85 -4.24 2.86 1.40
CA VAL A 85 -4.88 2.70 0.10
C VAL A 85 -5.58 4.00 -0.29
N TYR A 86 -5.23 4.53 -1.44
CA TYR A 86 -5.97 5.60 -2.09
C TYR A 86 -6.84 4.99 -3.18
N LEU A 87 -8.16 5.10 -3.01
CA LEU A 87 -9.12 4.65 -4.01
C LEU A 87 -9.55 5.82 -4.89
N TYR A 88 -9.27 5.69 -6.17
CA TYR A 88 -9.72 6.63 -7.19
C TYR A 88 -11.09 6.17 -7.72
N PRO A 89 -12.07 7.09 -7.87
CA PRO A 89 -13.45 6.71 -8.15
C PRO A 89 -13.67 6.36 -9.64
N ALA A 90 -12.97 5.35 -10.12
CA ALA A 90 -13.07 4.86 -11.49
C ALA A 90 -12.83 3.36 -11.56
N VAL A 91 -13.41 2.73 -12.54
CA VAL A 91 -13.11 1.35 -12.94
C VAL A 91 -12.29 1.44 -14.21
N GLN A 92 -11.02 1.05 -14.16
CA GLN A 92 -10.09 1.29 -15.26
C GLN A 92 -9.63 0.03 -15.99
N GLY A 93 -9.70 -1.13 -15.34
CA GLY A 93 -9.05 -2.32 -15.82
C GLY A 93 -7.52 -2.23 -15.74
N GLY A 94 -6.80 -3.18 -16.31
CA GLY A 94 -5.34 -3.19 -16.34
C GLY A 94 -4.73 -4.08 -15.28
N LEU A 95 -3.55 -3.68 -14.76
CA LEU A 95 -2.80 -4.50 -13.81
C LEU A 95 -3.43 -4.42 -12.41
N ARG A 96 -3.79 -5.58 -11.88
CA ARG A 96 -4.27 -5.69 -10.50
C ARG A 96 -3.09 -5.61 -9.54
N VAL A 97 -3.22 -4.81 -8.48
CA VAL A 97 -2.16 -4.66 -7.47
C VAL A 97 -2.05 -5.92 -6.62
N PHE A 98 -3.17 -6.52 -6.22
CA PHE A 98 -3.20 -7.75 -5.43
C PHE A 98 -3.43 -8.96 -6.35
N LYS A 99 -2.55 -9.12 -7.33
CA LYS A 99 -2.67 -10.12 -8.39
C LYS A 99 -2.42 -11.54 -7.90
N GLU A 100 -1.43 -11.72 -7.04
CA GLU A 100 -1.14 -13.01 -6.44
C GLU A 100 -2.02 -13.21 -5.22
N LYS A 101 -2.40 -14.46 -4.94
CA LYS A 101 -3.17 -14.78 -3.74
C LYS A 101 -2.26 -14.71 -2.51
N PRO A 102 -2.25 -13.61 -1.76
CA PRO A 102 -1.54 -13.61 -0.49
C PRO A 102 -2.22 -14.57 0.48
N SER A 103 -1.50 -15.01 1.50
CA SER A 103 -2.12 -15.72 2.61
C SER A 103 -3.18 -14.82 3.25
N PRO A 104 -4.37 -15.35 3.57
CA PRO A 104 -5.40 -14.52 4.22
C PRO A 104 -4.88 -13.87 5.49
N SER A 105 -5.16 -12.59 5.64
CA SER A 105 -4.72 -11.81 6.79
C SER A 105 -5.79 -10.80 7.19
N PHE A 106 -5.77 -10.38 8.45
CA PHE A 106 -6.66 -9.37 8.97
C PHE A 106 -5.94 -8.04 9.18
N TRP A 107 -6.65 -6.99 8.88
CA TRP A 107 -6.19 -5.63 8.98
C TRP A 107 -7.20 -4.78 9.73
N LYS A 108 -6.72 -3.96 10.65
CA LYS A 108 -7.56 -3.04 11.41
C LYS A 108 -7.56 -1.68 10.74
N LEU A 109 -8.74 -1.14 10.47
CA LEU A 109 -8.88 0.22 9.96
C LEU A 109 -8.46 1.22 11.04
N THR A 110 -7.40 2.00 10.76
CA THR A 110 -6.87 3.00 11.70
C THR A 110 -7.23 4.42 11.29
N GLY A 111 -7.63 4.64 10.05
CA GLY A 111 -8.05 5.94 9.59
C GLY A 111 -8.74 5.86 8.24
N SER A 112 -9.62 6.79 8.00
CA SER A 112 -10.27 6.95 6.70
C SER A 112 -10.54 8.43 6.44
N LYS A 113 -10.40 8.83 5.18
CA LYS A 113 -10.73 10.19 4.77
C LYS A 113 -11.29 10.16 3.36
N SER A 114 -12.44 10.79 3.17
CA SER A 114 -13.02 11.00 1.87
C SER A 114 -12.81 12.45 1.41
N PHE A 115 -12.61 12.62 0.12
CA PHE A 115 -12.40 13.91 -0.51
C PHE A 115 -13.60 14.24 -1.41
N ARG A 116 -13.82 15.53 -1.68
CA ARG A 116 -14.99 15.98 -2.46
C ARG A 116 -15.07 15.40 -3.87
N ASN A 117 -13.92 15.09 -4.47
CA ASN A 117 -13.87 14.49 -5.81
C ASN A 117 -14.09 12.98 -5.84
N GLY A 118 -14.43 12.36 -4.70
CA GLY A 118 -14.68 10.93 -4.60
C GLY A 118 -13.46 10.07 -4.28
N ILE A 119 -12.27 10.64 -4.20
CA ILE A 119 -11.08 9.90 -3.76
C ILE A 119 -11.22 9.60 -2.27
N CYS A 120 -10.86 8.37 -1.86
CA CYS A 120 -10.81 7.94 -0.47
C CYS A 120 -9.41 7.50 -0.10
N ARG A 121 -8.98 7.83 1.12
CA ARG A 121 -7.77 7.26 1.73
C ARG A 121 -8.19 6.36 2.88
N LEU A 122 -7.72 5.13 2.86
CA LEU A 122 -7.95 4.13 3.91
C LEU A 122 -6.61 3.69 4.47
N SER A 123 -6.48 3.73 5.79
CA SER A 123 -5.26 3.31 6.48
C SER A 123 -5.56 2.12 7.37
N TYR A 124 -4.73 1.08 7.26
CA TYR A 124 -4.88 -0.17 7.99
C TYR A 124 -3.59 -0.55 8.68
N SER A 125 -3.70 -1.19 9.85
CA SER A 125 -2.60 -1.85 10.54
C SER A 125 -2.78 -3.36 10.49
N TYR A 126 -1.68 -4.09 10.29
CA TYR A 126 -1.67 -5.54 10.30
C TYR A 126 -2.06 -6.08 11.67
N VAL A 127 -2.97 -7.04 11.71
CA VAL A 127 -3.42 -7.68 12.96
C VAL A 127 -2.86 -9.09 13.07
N GLY A 128 -2.91 -9.87 12.01
CA GLY A 128 -2.42 -11.25 12.02
C GLY A 128 -2.97 -12.08 10.87
N CYS A 129 -2.60 -13.35 10.84
CA CYS A 129 -3.12 -14.29 9.87
C CYS A 129 -4.61 -14.51 10.09
N TRP A 130 -5.33 -14.71 8.99
CA TRP A 130 -6.75 -15.02 9.07
C TRP A 130 -6.99 -16.35 9.77
N ARG A 131 -7.88 -16.35 10.77
CA ARG A 131 -8.30 -17.55 11.50
C ARG A 131 -9.82 -17.58 11.53
N PRO A 132 -10.47 -18.53 10.84
CA PRO A 132 -11.94 -18.58 10.81
C PRO A 132 -12.59 -18.62 12.18
N ALA A 133 -11.94 -19.28 13.15
CA ALA A 133 -12.44 -19.38 14.53
C ALA A 133 -12.38 -18.05 15.29
N ALA A 134 -11.68 -17.05 14.81
CA ALA A 134 -11.56 -15.74 15.44
C ALA A 134 -12.67 -14.76 15.01
N LEU A 135 -13.48 -15.19 14.07
CA LEU A 135 -14.64 -14.43 13.60
C LEU A 135 -15.86 -14.77 14.44
#